data_2a4ee48be5bb7675cbc369b5020bbafd
#
_entry.id   2a4ee48be5bb7675cbc369b5020bbafd
#
_cell.length_a   1.000
_cell.length_b   1.000
_cell.length_c   1.000
_cell.angle_alpha   90.00
_cell.angle_beta   90.00
_cell.angle_gamma   90.00
#
_symmetry.space_group_name_H-M   'P 1'
#
loop_
_entity.id
_entity.type
_entity.pdbx_description
1 polymer ?
#
loop_
_entity_poly.entity_id
_entity_poly.type
_entity_poly.pdbx_seq_one_letter_code
_entity_poly.pdbx_strand_id
1 'polypeptide(L)'
;MLLFDIKRYAINDGPGIRITIFMKGCPLACVWCHNPEGISPRAEKLYTRKKCIGCGACVDVCPTGALTLTEAGIVTNRSLCRTCGRCAEVCPTLAMEMSGREYSIDEVMREIEKETVFMDRSEGGVTFCGGEPLSRPSDLVALLDRCGALGIHRAVDTTLFASPDTVRSVMERTDLFLVDLKHMDSGSHRRFTGVPNERILSNLRMIAEAGMDFLIRIPLIEGVNADEENISRSATFLASLPWERKVVNLLPYHDIGKGK
;
A
#
# COMPACT_ATOMS: atom_id res chain seq x y z
N MET A 1 -0.53 7.91 13.15
CA MET A 1 -0.64 7.59 11.72
C MET A 1 -1.82 6.67 11.44
N LEU A 2 -2.37 6.71 10.24
CA LEU A 2 -3.50 5.85 9.87
C LEU A 2 -3.00 4.63 9.08
N LEU A 3 -3.26 3.42 9.57
CA LEU A 3 -2.95 2.15 8.91
C LEU A 3 -4.24 1.42 8.55
N PHE A 4 -4.25 0.71 7.44
CA PHE A 4 -5.40 -0.14 7.12
C PHE A 4 -5.15 -1.64 7.38
N ASP A 5 -3.87 -2.05 7.46
CA ASP A 5 -3.51 -3.42 7.83
C ASP A 5 -2.10 -3.50 8.42
N ILE A 6 -1.83 -4.56 9.19
CA ILE A 6 -0.51 -5.00 9.64
C ILE A 6 -0.45 -6.50 9.39
N LYS A 7 0.27 -6.90 8.32
CA LYS A 7 0.37 -8.29 7.91
C LYS A 7 1.66 -8.92 8.42
N ARG A 8 1.52 -9.99 9.19
CA ARG A 8 2.63 -10.80 9.66
C ARG A 8 2.94 -11.93 8.69
N TYR A 9 4.15 -12.45 8.77
CA TYR A 9 4.62 -13.59 7.95
C TYR A 9 4.54 -13.34 6.44
N ALA A 10 4.74 -12.10 6.01
CA ALA A 10 4.82 -11.77 4.59
C ALA A 10 6.14 -12.32 4.00
N ILE A 11 6.05 -13.04 2.88
CA ILE A 11 7.21 -13.66 2.20
C ILE A 11 7.44 -13.12 0.79
N ASN A 12 6.57 -12.20 0.32
CA ASN A 12 6.64 -11.63 -1.03
C ASN A 12 6.96 -10.11 -1.02
N ASP A 13 7.16 -9.55 0.15
CA ASP A 13 7.34 -8.11 0.34
C ASP A 13 8.81 -7.74 0.65
N GLY A 14 9.76 -8.50 0.11
CA GLY A 14 11.19 -8.38 0.30
C GLY A 14 11.82 -9.70 0.77
N PRO A 15 13.12 -9.71 1.16
CA PRO A 15 13.81 -10.91 1.61
C PRO A 15 13.30 -11.41 2.95
N GLY A 16 13.35 -12.72 3.16
CA GLY A 16 13.00 -13.39 4.40
C GLY A 16 11.53 -13.28 4.80
N ILE A 17 11.25 -13.57 6.09
CA ILE A 17 9.91 -13.41 6.69
C ILE A 17 9.81 -11.97 7.23
N ARG A 18 8.72 -11.28 6.86
CA ARG A 18 8.56 -9.85 7.16
C ARG A 18 7.24 -9.56 7.85
N ILE A 19 7.24 -8.46 8.59
CA ILE A 19 6.01 -7.76 8.92
C ILE A 19 5.80 -6.64 7.91
N THR A 20 4.60 -6.54 7.35
CA THR A 20 4.26 -5.50 6.37
C THR A 20 3.26 -4.53 6.97
N ILE A 21 3.62 -3.26 7.00
CA ILE A 21 2.83 -2.15 7.56
C ILE A 21 2.13 -1.41 6.42
N PHE A 22 0.81 -1.49 6.36
CA PHE A 22 0.00 -0.91 5.30
C PHE A 22 -0.54 0.47 5.69
N MET A 23 0.10 1.53 5.19
CA MET A 23 -0.24 2.92 5.46
C MET A 23 -1.39 3.40 4.56
N LYS A 24 -2.27 4.27 5.08
CA LYS A 24 -3.36 4.89 4.28
C LYS A 24 -2.92 6.20 3.64
N GLY A 25 -3.45 6.41 2.44
CA GLY A 25 -3.22 7.55 1.58
C GLY A 25 -2.36 7.17 0.38
N CYS A 26 -2.91 7.33 -0.83
CA CYS A 26 -2.18 7.14 -2.07
C CYS A 26 -2.52 8.29 -3.02
N PRO A 27 -1.54 8.96 -3.63
CA PRO A 27 -1.81 9.97 -4.65
C PRO A 27 -2.23 9.35 -5.99
N LEU A 28 -2.06 8.03 -6.14
CA LEU A 28 -2.48 7.28 -7.31
C LEU A 28 -3.87 6.66 -7.08
N ALA A 29 -4.61 6.47 -8.17
CA ALA A 29 -5.91 5.79 -8.22
C ALA A 29 -5.90 4.75 -9.33
N CYS A 30 -4.98 3.78 -9.24
CA CYS A 30 -4.79 2.75 -10.25
C CYS A 30 -6.08 1.95 -10.46
N VAL A 31 -6.52 1.79 -11.71
CA VAL A 31 -7.76 1.06 -12.05
C VAL A 31 -7.70 -0.44 -11.68
N TRP A 32 -6.51 -0.96 -11.45
CA TRP A 32 -6.25 -2.34 -11.00
C TRP A 32 -5.80 -2.45 -9.54
N CYS A 33 -6.05 -1.43 -8.71
CA CYS A 33 -5.54 -1.42 -7.34
C CYS A 33 -6.03 -2.65 -6.56
N HIS A 34 -5.11 -3.41 -5.97
CA HIS A 34 -5.44 -4.54 -5.11
C HIS A 34 -5.81 -4.13 -3.68
N ASN A 35 -5.41 -2.93 -3.28
CA ASN A 35 -5.68 -2.36 -1.95
C ASN A 35 -6.40 -1.01 -2.06
N PRO A 36 -7.60 -0.95 -2.69
CA PRO A 36 -8.34 0.31 -2.87
C PRO A 36 -8.68 0.97 -1.54
N GLU A 37 -8.78 0.20 -0.46
CA GLU A 37 -8.93 0.67 0.92
C GLU A 37 -7.74 1.48 1.43
N GLY A 38 -6.58 1.40 0.77
CA GLY A 38 -5.39 2.21 1.05
C GLY A 38 -5.37 3.58 0.37
N ILE A 39 -6.24 3.83 -0.63
CA ILE A 39 -6.18 5.05 -1.45
C ILE A 39 -6.55 6.29 -0.63
N SER A 40 -7.68 6.24 0.08
CA SER A 40 -8.14 7.37 0.89
C SER A 40 -7.20 7.63 2.07
N PRO A 41 -6.80 8.89 2.33
CA PRO A 41 -6.01 9.24 3.52
C PRO A 41 -6.84 9.31 4.82
N ARG A 42 -8.11 8.92 4.77
CA ARG A 42 -9.06 8.94 5.89
C ARG A 42 -9.53 7.54 6.22
N ALA A 43 -9.98 7.33 7.45
CA ALA A 43 -10.71 6.10 7.80
C ALA A 43 -12.00 6.00 6.98
N GLU A 44 -12.32 4.79 6.53
CA GLU A 44 -13.50 4.50 5.72
C GLU A 44 -14.26 3.30 6.25
N LYS A 45 -15.55 3.30 6.05
CA LYS A 45 -16.41 2.16 6.33
C LYS A 45 -16.48 1.28 5.09
N LEU A 46 -16.17 0.01 5.25
CA LEU A 46 -16.30 -1.01 4.23
C LEU A 46 -17.56 -1.85 4.48
N TYR A 47 -18.18 -2.31 3.40
CA TYR A 47 -19.33 -3.22 3.47
C TYR A 47 -19.20 -4.35 2.46
N THR A 48 -19.12 -5.57 2.94
CA THR A 48 -19.06 -6.79 2.12
C THR A 48 -20.41 -7.49 2.12
N ARG A 49 -21.20 -7.30 1.04
CA ARG A 49 -22.56 -7.87 0.93
C ARG A 49 -22.61 -9.39 1.16
N LYS A 50 -21.62 -10.12 0.64
CA LYS A 50 -21.56 -11.59 0.76
C LYS A 50 -21.43 -12.09 2.19
N LYS A 51 -20.88 -11.29 3.10
CA LYS A 51 -20.77 -11.62 4.52
C LYS A 51 -22.02 -11.22 5.32
N CYS A 52 -22.90 -10.40 4.76
CA CYS A 52 -24.04 -9.85 5.48
C CYS A 52 -25.18 -10.86 5.60
N ILE A 53 -25.59 -11.16 6.84
CA ILE A 53 -26.72 -12.05 7.17
C ILE A 53 -28.05 -11.29 7.37
N GLY A 54 -28.09 -9.97 7.18
CA GLY A 54 -29.32 -9.18 7.29
C GLY A 54 -29.86 -8.98 8.73
N CYS A 55 -29.02 -9.14 9.75
CA CYS A 55 -29.46 -9.07 11.15
C CYS A 55 -29.91 -7.67 11.64
N GLY A 56 -29.63 -6.59 10.91
CA GLY A 56 -30.04 -5.21 11.25
C GLY A 56 -29.23 -4.53 12.36
N ALA A 57 -28.43 -5.23 13.16
CA ALA A 57 -27.72 -4.68 14.31
C ALA A 57 -26.93 -3.38 14.01
N CYS A 58 -26.31 -3.29 12.82
CA CYS A 58 -25.59 -2.09 12.39
C CYS A 58 -26.51 -0.88 12.15
N VAL A 59 -27.79 -1.12 11.80
CA VAL A 59 -28.80 -0.07 11.62
C VAL A 59 -29.20 0.48 12.99
N ASP A 60 -29.48 -0.41 13.95
CA ASP A 60 -29.96 -0.05 15.30
C ASP A 60 -28.95 0.81 16.08
N VAL A 61 -27.63 0.56 15.90
CA VAL A 61 -26.57 1.33 16.60
C VAL A 61 -26.13 2.59 15.87
N CYS A 62 -26.68 2.87 14.68
CA CYS A 62 -26.23 4.02 13.88
C CYS A 62 -26.77 5.34 14.47
N PRO A 63 -25.91 6.21 15.07
CA PRO A 63 -26.38 7.38 15.78
C PRO A 63 -26.95 8.47 14.87
N THR A 64 -26.72 8.36 13.55
CA THR A 64 -27.19 9.34 12.56
C THR A 64 -28.26 8.79 11.63
N GLY A 65 -28.69 7.53 11.81
CA GLY A 65 -29.62 6.87 10.91
C GLY A 65 -29.12 6.74 9.47
N ALA A 66 -27.80 6.69 9.29
CA ALA A 66 -27.18 6.64 7.96
C ALA A 66 -27.30 5.26 7.28
N LEU A 67 -27.76 4.23 7.98
CA LEU A 67 -27.85 2.87 7.48
C LEU A 67 -29.30 2.41 7.35
N THR A 68 -29.61 1.73 6.25
CA THR A 68 -30.91 1.12 6.01
C THR A 68 -30.73 -0.32 5.55
N LEU A 69 -31.45 -1.25 6.18
CA LEU A 69 -31.51 -2.64 5.72
C LEU A 69 -32.55 -2.75 4.61
N THR A 70 -32.12 -3.32 3.47
CA THR A 70 -32.95 -3.60 2.29
C THR A 70 -32.79 -5.06 1.88
N GLU A 71 -33.58 -5.52 0.94
CA GLU A 71 -33.44 -6.86 0.34
C GLU A 71 -32.04 -7.05 -0.32
N ALA A 72 -31.50 -5.96 -0.88
CA ALA A 72 -30.14 -5.96 -1.44
C ALA A 72 -29.02 -5.89 -0.39
N GLY A 73 -29.34 -5.79 0.90
CA GLY A 73 -28.40 -5.64 2.01
C GLY A 73 -28.43 -4.25 2.63
N ILE A 74 -27.31 -3.83 3.23
CA ILE A 74 -27.23 -2.53 3.89
C ILE A 74 -26.89 -1.43 2.89
N VAL A 75 -27.75 -0.43 2.83
CA VAL A 75 -27.52 0.80 2.07
C VAL A 75 -27.05 1.89 3.03
N THR A 76 -26.04 2.66 2.62
CA THR A 76 -25.48 3.74 3.41
C THR A 76 -25.76 5.10 2.78
N ASN A 77 -26.44 5.97 3.51
CA ASN A 77 -26.50 7.39 3.16
C ASN A 77 -25.16 8.06 3.57
N ARG A 78 -24.31 8.34 2.56
CA ARG A 78 -22.97 8.89 2.80
C ARG A 78 -22.98 10.30 3.39
N SER A 79 -24.03 11.10 3.14
CA SER A 79 -24.14 12.46 3.69
C SER A 79 -24.43 12.47 5.20
N LEU A 80 -25.04 11.41 5.72
CA LEU A 80 -25.32 11.24 7.15
C LEU A 80 -24.24 10.46 7.89
N CYS A 81 -23.44 9.67 7.17
CA CYS A 81 -22.43 8.79 7.77
C CYS A 81 -21.27 9.60 8.32
N ARG A 82 -21.00 9.49 9.63
CA ARG A 82 -19.86 10.12 10.32
C ARG A 82 -18.65 9.22 10.44
N THR A 83 -18.66 8.02 9.85
CA THR A 83 -17.55 7.04 9.89
C THR A 83 -17.11 6.73 11.34
N CYS A 84 -18.05 6.66 12.27
CA CYS A 84 -17.79 6.49 13.72
C CYS A 84 -17.41 5.05 14.14
N GLY A 85 -17.52 4.06 13.25
CA GLY A 85 -17.13 2.68 13.51
C GLY A 85 -18.16 1.79 14.22
N ARG A 86 -19.17 2.33 14.90
CA ARG A 86 -20.13 1.53 15.71
C ARG A 86 -20.79 0.38 14.96
N CYS A 87 -21.10 0.58 13.68
CA CYS A 87 -21.67 -0.48 12.84
C CYS A 87 -20.69 -1.65 12.57
N ALA A 88 -19.39 -1.39 12.57
CA ALA A 88 -18.37 -2.42 12.45
C ALA A 88 -18.18 -3.18 13.77
N GLU A 89 -18.22 -2.48 14.91
CA GLU A 89 -18.07 -3.08 16.25
C GLU A 89 -19.14 -4.14 16.56
N VAL A 90 -20.38 -3.93 16.10
CA VAL A 90 -21.50 -4.84 16.37
C VAL A 90 -21.73 -5.88 15.28
N CYS A 91 -20.96 -5.86 14.18
CA CYS A 91 -21.21 -6.75 13.06
C CYS A 91 -20.64 -8.16 13.32
N PRO A 92 -21.47 -9.19 13.58
CA PRO A 92 -21.00 -10.51 14.00
C PRO A 92 -20.28 -11.27 12.89
N THR A 93 -20.51 -10.89 11.63
CA THR A 93 -19.93 -11.56 10.45
C THR A 93 -18.81 -10.76 9.80
N LEU A 94 -18.44 -9.61 10.39
CA LEU A 94 -17.49 -8.68 9.78
C LEU A 94 -17.90 -8.25 8.35
N ALA A 95 -19.22 -8.16 8.11
CA ALA A 95 -19.73 -7.59 6.86
C ALA A 95 -19.55 -6.06 6.83
N MET A 96 -19.58 -5.42 8.00
CA MET A 96 -19.19 -4.05 8.21
C MET A 96 -17.83 -4.02 8.87
N GLU A 97 -16.87 -3.34 8.27
CA GLU A 97 -15.51 -3.19 8.79
C GLU A 97 -15.07 -1.72 8.66
N MET A 98 -14.09 -1.33 9.45
CA MET A 98 -13.41 -0.04 9.27
C MET A 98 -12.07 -0.28 8.61
N SER A 99 -11.81 0.44 7.52
CA SER A 99 -10.47 0.56 6.95
C SER A 99 -9.82 1.84 7.47
N GLY A 100 -8.69 1.68 8.11
CA GLY A 100 -7.95 2.77 8.73
C GLY A 100 -8.22 2.89 10.23
N ARG A 101 -7.23 2.47 11.00
CA ARG A 101 -7.13 2.67 12.44
C ARG A 101 -5.94 3.57 12.75
N GLU A 102 -6.11 4.49 13.70
CA GLU A 102 -5.02 5.32 14.19
C GLU A 102 -4.06 4.49 15.04
N TYR A 103 -2.78 4.67 14.78
CA TYR A 103 -1.69 4.10 15.56
C TYR A 103 -0.67 5.19 15.90
N SER A 104 -0.14 5.15 17.11
CA SER A 104 1.09 5.88 17.45
C SER A 104 2.31 5.13 16.89
N ILE A 105 3.45 5.82 16.80
CA ILE A 105 4.73 5.18 16.43
C ILE A 105 5.05 4.03 17.39
N ASP A 106 4.85 4.22 18.70
CA ASP A 106 5.14 3.20 19.70
C ASP A 106 4.24 1.97 19.59
N GLU A 107 2.98 2.13 19.19
CA GLU A 107 2.09 0.99 18.93
C GLU A 107 2.57 0.17 17.74
N VAL A 108 2.97 0.84 16.64
CA VAL A 108 3.50 0.15 15.45
C VAL A 108 4.82 -0.56 15.79
N MET A 109 5.72 0.10 16.50
CA MET A 109 6.99 -0.51 16.91
C MET A 109 6.77 -1.75 17.79
N ARG A 110 5.84 -1.72 18.74
CA ARG A 110 5.49 -2.92 19.53
C ARG A 110 5.01 -4.09 18.67
N GLU A 111 4.27 -3.82 17.60
CA GLU A 111 3.87 -4.90 16.67
C GLU A 111 5.07 -5.45 15.88
N ILE A 112 5.99 -4.57 15.44
CA ILE A 112 7.20 -4.96 14.73
C ILE A 112 8.10 -5.80 15.62
N GLU A 113 8.35 -5.37 16.84
CA GLU A 113 9.25 -6.03 17.81
C GLU A 113 8.78 -7.45 18.18
N LYS A 114 7.49 -7.74 18.15
CA LYS A 114 6.96 -9.10 18.37
C LYS A 114 7.43 -10.11 17.33
N GLU A 115 7.78 -9.64 16.14
CA GLU A 115 8.12 -10.48 14.99
C GLU A 115 9.65 -10.63 14.78
N THR A 116 10.49 -10.01 15.59
CA THR A 116 11.96 -10.00 15.44
C THR A 116 12.56 -11.40 15.40
N VAL A 117 12.06 -12.34 16.21
CA VAL A 117 12.54 -13.74 16.22
C VAL A 117 12.42 -14.40 14.84
N PHE A 118 11.37 -14.09 14.09
CA PHE A 118 11.18 -14.62 12.73
C PHE A 118 12.05 -13.89 11.71
N MET A 119 12.21 -12.58 11.88
CA MET A 119 13.09 -11.75 11.05
C MET A 119 14.55 -12.23 11.17
N ASP A 120 15.06 -12.40 12.38
CA ASP A 120 16.44 -12.80 12.64
C ASP A 120 16.77 -14.18 12.05
N ARG A 121 15.82 -15.12 12.13
CA ARG A 121 16.02 -16.48 11.62
C ARG A 121 15.95 -16.60 10.10
N SER A 122 15.31 -15.65 9.44
CA SER A 122 15.05 -15.71 8.00
C SER A 122 15.77 -14.62 7.21
N GLU A 123 16.60 -13.79 7.87
CA GLU A 123 17.17 -12.56 7.29
C GLU A 123 16.07 -11.63 6.74
N GLY A 124 14.95 -11.57 7.45
CA GLY A 124 13.77 -10.79 7.12
C GLY A 124 13.81 -9.37 7.66
N GLY A 125 12.64 -8.79 7.94
CA GLY A 125 12.56 -7.43 8.47
C GLY A 125 11.18 -6.82 8.38
N VAL A 126 11.11 -5.51 8.29
CA VAL A 126 9.86 -4.75 8.10
C VAL A 126 9.75 -4.22 6.68
N THR A 127 8.53 -4.21 6.14
CA THR A 127 8.20 -3.52 4.89
C THR A 127 7.12 -2.50 5.13
N PHE A 128 7.37 -1.26 4.75
CA PHE A 128 6.39 -0.19 4.75
C PHE A 128 5.79 -0.06 3.36
N CYS A 129 4.48 -0.23 3.26
CA CYS A 129 3.73 -0.18 2.00
C CYS A 129 2.30 0.35 2.23
N GLY A 130 1.36 -0.04 1.41
CA GLY A 130 -0.07 0.22 1.61
C GLY A 130 -0.68 1.03 0.49
N GLY A 131 -1.08 2.28 0.75
CA GLY A 131 -1.36 3.28 -0.26
C GLY A 131 -0.04 3.71 -0.91
N GLU A 132 0.53 4.81 -0.43
CA GLU A 132 1.89 5.24 -0.79
C GLU A 132 2.59 5.74 0.49
N PRO A 133 3.57 5.00 1.01
CA PRO A 133 4.22 5.37 2.28
C PRO A 133 4.93 6.73 2.21
N LEU A 134 5.44 7.13 1.04
CA LEU A 134 6.04 8.45 0.83
C LEU A 134 5.02 9.61 0.93
N SER A 135 3.73 9.34 0.99
CA SER A 135 2.69 10.34 1.27
C SER A 135 2.65 10.78 2.74
N ARG A 136 3.32 10.04 3.62
CA ARG A 136 3.41 10.27 5.07
C ARG A 136 4.88 10.30 5.52
N PRO A 137 5.71 11.20 4.97
CA PRO A 137 7.16 11.13 5.15
C PRO A 137 7.61 11.22 6.62
N SER A 138 6.96 12.05 7.43
CA SER A 138 7.33 12.20 8.85
C SER A 138 7.09 10.92 9.65
N ASP A 139 5.94 10.25 9.43
CA ASP A 139 5.61 8.99 10.09
C ASP A 139 6.56 7.87 9.63
N LEU A 140 6.80 7.79 8.31
CA LEU A 140 7.68 6.79 7.71
C LEU A 140 9.12 6.93 8.21
N VAL A 141 9.68 8.14 8.19
CA VAL A 141 11.05 8.41 8.66
C VAL A 141 11.19 8.03 10.13
N ALA A 142 10.23 8.39 10.99
CA ALA A 142 10.28 8.03 12.40
C ALA A 142 10.29 6.51 12.62
N LEU A 143 9.52 5.75 11.84
CA LEU A 143 9.53 4.27 11.92
C LEU A 143 10.84 3.69 11.38
N LEU A 144 11.34 4.18 10.25
CA LEU A 144 12.61 3.74 9.66
C LEU A 144 13.79 3.97 10.62
N ASP A 145 13.84 5.15 11.27
CA ASP A 145 14.87 5.46 12.26
C ASP A 145 14.80 4.51 13.48
N ARG A 146 13.59 4.25 13.99
CA ARG A 146 13.38 3.33 15.11
C ARG A 146 13.77 1.88 14.76
N CYS A 147 13.37 1.41 13.60
CA CYS A 147 13.74 0.07 13.12
C CYS A 147 15.26 -0.05 12.91
N GLY A 148 15.89 0.99 12.33
CA GLY A 148 17.34 1.02 12.13
C GLY A 148 18.12 0.99 13.45
N ALA A 149 17.65 1.70 14.50
CA ALA A 149 18.25 1.66 15.81
C ALA A 149 18.21 0.26 16.47
N LEU A 150 17.26 -0.59 16.06
CA LEU A 150 17.13 -1.98 16.49
C LEU A 150 17.84 -2.98 15.54
N GLY A 151 18.50 -2.52 14.48
CA GLY A 151 19.14 -3.37 13.49
C GLY A 151 18.16 -4.14 12.59
N ILE A 152 16.88 -3.76 12.57
CA ILE A 152 15.87 -4.41 11.73
C ILE A 152 16.02 -3.94 10.30
N HIS A 153 16.11 -4.87 9.34
CA HIS A 153 16.16 -4.57 7.90
C HIS A 153 14.86 -3.92 7.42
N ARG A 154 14.98 -2.77 6.73
CA ARG A 154 13.89 -1.88 6.34
C ARG A 154 13.68 -1.86 4.84
N ALA A 155 12.52 -2.31 4.40
CA ALA A 155 12.10 -2.17 3.01
C ALA A 155 10.97 -1.14 2.86
N VAL A 156 10.97 -0.41 1.75
CA VAL A 156 9.89 0.52 1.38
C VAL A 156 9.34 0.13 0.03
N ASP A 157 8.07 -0.28 0.00
CA ASP A 157 7.33 -0.61 -1.22
C ASP A 157 6.55 0.62 -1.69
N THR A 158 6.97 1.20 -2.81
CA THR A 158 6.57 2.54 -3.22
C THR A 158 6.47 2.71 -4.73
N THR A 159 5.64 3.64 -5.16
CA THR A 159 5.62 4.12 -6.55
C THR A 159 6.68 5.18 -6.83
N LEU A 160 7.36 5.70 -5.80
CA LEU A 160 8.25 6.87 -5.87
C LEU A 160 7.56 8.17 -6.33
N PHE A 161 6.23 8.26 -6.30
CA PHE A 161 5.52 9.50 -6.65
C PHE A 161 5.51 10.47 -5.45
N ALA A 162 6.66 11.03 -5.15
CA ALA A 162 6.88 12.00 -4.08
C ALA A 162 7.84 13.11 -4.53
N SER A 163 8.01 14.17 -3.71
CA SER A 163 9.03 15.19 -4.00
C SER A 163 10.43 14.54 -3.90
N PRO A 164 11.42 15.04 -4.69
CA PRO A 164 12.79 14.54 -4.58
C PRO A 164 13.35 14.63 -3.15
N ASP A 165 13.01 15.66 -2.39
CA ASP A 165 13.48 15.83 -1.00
C ASP A 165 12.88 14.76 -0.07
N THR A 166 11.61 14.41 -0.26
CA THR A 166 10.99 13.30 0.45
C THR A 166 11.72 11.98 0.15
N VAL A 167 12.01 11.71 -1.13
CA VAL A 167 12.71 10.48 -1.50
C VAL A 167 14.11 10.45 -0.90
N ARG A 168 14.88 11.56 -0.93
CA ARG A 168 16.20 11.65 -0.29
C ARG A 168 16.16 11.37 1.21
N SER A 169 15.20 11.95 1.93
CA SER A 169 15.08 11.75 3.37
C SER A 169 14.79 10.30 3.77
N VAL A 170 14.08 9.57 2.90
CA VAL A 170 13.76 8.15 3.09
C VAL A 170 14.91 7.25 2.65
N MET A 171 15.60 7.60 1.56
CA MET A 171 16.76 6.87 1.03
C MET A 171 17.81 6.59 2.08
N GLU A 172 18.20 7.60 2.86
CA GLU A 172 19.24 7.50 3.91
C GLU A 172 18.91 6.47 5.00
N ARG A 173 17.67 5.99 5.05
CA ARG A 173 17.10 5.16 6.13
C ARG A 173 16.57 3.83 5.65
N THR A 174 16.64 3.57 4.34
CA THR A 174 16.05 2.40 3.68
C THR A 174 17.15 1.46 3.22
N ASP A 175 17.00 0.17 3.52
CA ASP A 175 17.94 -0.86 3.10
C ASP A 175 17.55 -1.44 1.73
N LEU A 176 16.25 -1.44 1.39
CA LEU A 176 15.74 -1.97 0.11
C LEU A 176 14.51 -1.20 -0.35
N PHE A 177 14.48 -0.79 -1.61
CA PHE A 177 13.26 -0.30 -2.25
C PHE A 177 12.59 -1.39 -3.11
N LEU A 178 11.27 -1.53 -2.96
CA LEU A 178 10.41 -2.28 -3.88
C LEU A 178 9.70 -1.23 -4.73
N VAL A 179 10.09 -1.09 -6.00
CA VAL A 179 9.60 0.02 -6.84
C VAL A 179 8.62 -0.47 -7.87
N ASP A 180 7.42 0.06 -7.83
CA ASP A 180 6.38 -0.21 -8.82
C ASP A 180 6.57 0.60 -10.10
N LEU A 181 6.90 -0.06 -11.21
CA LEU A 181 6.92 0.53 -12.55
C LEU A 181 5.65 0.11 -13.30
N LYS A 182 4.74 1.07 -13.53
CA LYS A 182 3.39 0.74 -13.99
C LYS A 182 3.15 0.94 -15.47
N HIS A 183 3.72 1.99 -16.08
CA HIS A 183 3.63 2.26 -17.52
C HIS A 183 4.70 3.28 -17.93
N MET A 184 5.29 3.11 -19.13
CA MET A 184 6.35 4.01 -19.63
C MET A 184 5.83 5.21 -20.40
N ASP A 185 4.63 5.13 -20.99
CA ASP A 185 3.98 6.29 -21.59
C ASP A 185 3.25 7.11 -20.52
N SER A 186 3.58 8.39 -20.43
CA SER A 186 3.04 9.27 -19.38
C SER A 186 1.55 9.54 -19.51
N GLY A 187 1.04 9.62 -20.74
CA GLY A 187 -0.38 9.78 -20.99
C GLY A 187 -1.18 8.58 -20.53
N SER A 188 -0.74 7.39 -20.89
CA SER A 188 -1.32 6.12 -20.46
C SER A 188 -1.18 5.92 -18.95
N HIS A 189 0.01 6.23 -18.38
CA HIS A 189 0.21 6.20 -16.93
C HIS A 189 -0.83 7.07 -16.22
N ARG A 190 -0.99 8.33 -16.66
CA ARG A 190 -1.99 9.25 -16.10
C ARG A 190 -3.42 8.73 -16.25
N ARG A 191 -3.73 8.17 -17.42
CA ARG A 191 -5.06 7.60 -17.69
C ARG A 191 -5.43 6.48 -16.72
N PHE A 192 -4.48 5.61 -16.42
CA PHE A 192 -4.74 4.38 -15.65
C PHE A 192 -4.42 4.51 -14.16
N THR A 193 -3.61 5.50 -13.75
CA THR A 193 -3.20 5.66 -12.35
C THR A 193 -3.59 7.01 -11.75
N GLY A 194 -4.08 7.95 -12.56
CA GLY A 194 -4.44 9.30 -12.14
C GLY A 194 -3.29 10.32 -12.17
N VAL A 195 -2.03 9.88 -12.29
CA VAL A 195 -0.85 10.77 -12.27
C VAL A 195 0.12 10.47 -13.41
N PRO A 196 0.91 11.44 -13.87
CA PRO A 196 1.98 11.22 -14.85
C PRO A 196 3.18 10.49 -14.22
N ASN A 197 4.07 9.91 -15.04
CA ASN A 197 5.19 9.07 -14.56
C ASN A 197 6.55 9.79 -14.48
N GLU A 198 6.71 11.01 -14.99
CA GLU A 198 8.01 11.69 -15.09
C GLU A 198 8.72 11.78 -13.74
N ARG A 199 7.97 12.12 -12.69
CA ARG A 199 8.49 12.20 -11.32
C ARG A 199 8.94 10.84 -10.81
N ILE A 200 8.18 9.78 -11.10
CA ILE A 200 8.50 8.40 -10.72
C ILE A 200 9.83 7.99 -11.38
N LEU A 201 9.93 8.17 -12.69
CA LEU A 201 11.13 7.81 -13.45
C LEU A 201 12.37 8.62 -13.03
N SER A 202 12.17 9.91 -12.74
CA SER A 202 13.24 10.78 -12.23
C SER A 202 13.74 10.32 -10.85
N ASN A 203 12.82 10.01 -9.94
CA ASN A 203 13.16 9.52 -8.60
C ASN A 203 13.79 8.12 -8.65
N LEU A 204 13.34 7.24 -9.55
CA LEU A 204 13.96 5.94 -9.73
C LEU A 204 15.39 6.07 -10.24
N ARG A 205 15.65 7.00 -11.17
CA ARG A 205 17.04 7.30 -11.60
C ARG A 205 17.88 7.82 -10.43
N MET A 206 17.33 8.70 -9.61
CA MET A 206 18.03 9.26 -8.45
C MET A 206 18.45 8.17 -7.44
N ILE A 207 17.57 7.23 -7.10
CA ILE A 207 17.94 6.12 -6.18
C ILE A 207 18.97 5.18 -6.80
N ALA A 208 18.89 4.94 -8.11
CA ALA A 208 19.87 4.14 -8.84
C ALA A 208 21.26 4.81 -8.87
N GLU A 209 21.33 6.11 -9.17
CA GLU A 209 22.56 6.91 -9.17
C GLU A 209 23.19 7.03 -7.77
N ALA A 210 22.38 6.96 -6.73
CA ALA A 210 22.85 6.92 -5.34
C ALA A 210 23.33 5.53 -4.88
N GLY A 211 23.27 4.51 -5.76
CA GLY A 211 23.68 3.14 -5.44
C GLY A 211 22.79 2.41 -4.44
N MET A 212 21.54 2.84 -4.30
CA MET A 212 20.57 2.18 -3.42
C MET A 212 20.22 0.78 -3.91
N ASP A 213 19.98 -0.13 -2.98
CA ASP A 213 19.46 -1.45 -3.33
C ASP A 213 17.93 -1.35 -3.61
N PHE A 214 17.55 -1.85 -4.78
CA PHE A 214 16.13 -1.88 -5.16
C PHE A 214 15.80 -3.03 -6.09
N LEU A 215 14.53 -3.41 -6.12
CA LEU A 215 13.99 -4.30 -7.14
C LEU A 215 12.73 -3.68 -7.74
N ILE A 216 12.51 -3.99 -9.01
CA ILE A 216 11.38 -3.47 -9.77
C ILE A 216 10.23 -4.46 -9.73
N ARG A 217 9.02 -3.95 -9.58
CA ARG A 217 7.75 -4.70 -9.63
C ARG A 217 6.92 -4.14 -10.77
N ILE A 218 6.59 -4.99 -11.74
CA ILE A 218 5.77 -4.61 -12.90
C ILE A 218 4.48 -5.43 -12.87
N PRO A 219 3.33 -4.84 -12.50
CA PRO A 219 2.05 -5.49 -12.69
C PRO A 219 1.78 -5.64 -14.19
N LEU A 220 1.51 -6.86 -14.65
CA LEU A 220 1.18 -7.13 -16.07
C LEU A 220 -0.33 -7.25 -16.23
N ILE A 221 -0.92 -6.29 -16.95
CA ILE A 221 -2.36 -6.18 -17.14
C ILE A 221 -2.63 -6.11 -18.63
N GLU A 222 -3.31 -7.14 -19.14
CA GLU A 222 -3.71 -7.20 -20.55
C GLU A 222 -4.57 -5.99 -20.94
N GLY A 223 -4.30 -5.40 -22.10
CA GLY A 223 -4.98 -4.19 -22.59
C GLY A 223 -4.60 -2.89 -21.88
N VAL A 224 -3.64 -2.93 -20.94
CA VAL A 224 -3.18 -1.75 -20.20
C VAL A 224 -1.68 -1.51 -20.39
N ASN A 225 -0.84 -2.45 -19.99
CA ASN A 225 0.62 -2.28 -19.96
C ASN A 225 1.42 -3.52 -20.36
N ALA A 226 0.73 -4.64 -20.70
CA ALA A 226 1.37 -5.89 -21.09
C ALA A 226 1.67 -5.97 -22.61
N ASP A 227 1.55 -4.86 -23.32
CA ASP A 227 1.92 -4.77 -24.74
C ASP A 227 3.45 -4.72 -24.94
N GLU A 228 3.89 -5.14 -26.13
CA GLU A 228 5.30 -5.26 -26.49
C GLU A 228 6.03 -3.91 -26.44
N GLU A 229 5.37 -2.82 -26.83
CA GLU A 229 5.96 -1.48 -26.82
C GLU A 229 6.29 -1.04 -25.39
N ASN A 230 5.33 -1.16 -24.48
CA ASN A 230 5.54 -0.78 -23.07
C ASN A 230 6.61 -1.65 -22.39
N ILE A 231 6.62 -2.96 -22.65
CA ILE A 231 7.62 -3.89 -22.14
C ILE A 231 9.02 -3.53 -22.66
N SER A 232 9.17 -3.29 -23.97
CA SER A 232 10.43 -2.90 -24.59
C SER A 232 10.95 -1.56 -24.04
N ARG A 233 10.09 -0.56 -23.89
CA ARG A 233 10.44 0.74 -23.30
C ARG A 233 10.83 0.60 -21.84
N SER A 234 10.16 -0.24 -21.07
CA SER A 234 10.52 -0.55 -19.68
C SER A 234 11.89 -1.18 -19.58
N ALA A 235 12.16 -2.20 -20.41
CA ALA A 235 13.45 -2.87 -20.45
C ALA A 235 14.59 -1.90 -20.84
N THR A 236 14.38 -1.06 -21.85
CA THR A 236 15.34 -0.04 -22.29
C THR A 236 15.65 0.96 -21.19
N PHE A 237 14.63 1.46 -20.50
CA PHE A 237 14.80 2.40 -19.39
C PHE A 237 15.57 1.75 -18.23
N LEU A 238 15.19 0.55 -17.81
CA LEU A 238 15.86 -0.16 -16.72
C LEU A 238 17.30 -0.54 -17.07
N ALA A 239 17.57 -0.88 -18.33
CA ALA A 239 18.94 -1.14 -18.81
C ALA A 239 19.84 0.10 -18.74
N SER A 240 19.28 1.30 -18.86
CA SER A 240 20.00 2.58 -18.80
C SER A 240 20.38 3.02 -17.38
N LEU A 241 19.81 2.40 -16.34
CA LEU A 241 20.11 2.76 -14.96
C LEU A 241 21.41 2.13 -14.48
N PRO A 242 22.23 2.84 -13.68
CA PRO A 242 23.39 2.29 -12.99
C PRO A 242 22.93 1.38 -11.83
N TRP A 243 22.52 0.18 -12.17
CA TRP A 243 21.89 -0.78 -11.27
C TRP A 243 22.53 -2.16 -11.46
N GLU A 244 23.29 -2.62 -10.45
CA GLU A 244 24.06 -3.87 -10.56
C GLU A 244 23.16 -5.11 -10.45
N ARG A 245 22.23 -5.10 -9.50
CA ARG A 245 21.43 -6.26 -9.12
C ARG A 245 20.06 -6.31 -9.83
N LYS A 246 20.03 -6.21 -11.14
CA LYS A 246 18.82 -6.07 -11.98
C LYS A 246 17.74 -7.14 -11.75
N VAL A 247 16.99 -7.02 -10.64
CA VAL A 247 15.87 -7.92 -10.30
C VAL A 247 14.54 -7.28 -10.66
N VAL A 248 13.83 -7.90 -11.59
CA VAL A 248 12.48 -7.46 -12.01
C VAL A 248 11.47 -8.55 -11.71
N ASN A 249 10.47 -8.24 -10.92
CA ASN A 249 9.35 -9.11 -10.62
C ASN A 249 8.17 -8.74 -11.51
N LEU A 250 7.81 -9.62 -12.41
CA LEU A 250 6.57 -9.50 -13.20
C LEU A 250 5.41 -10.07 -12.38
N LEU A 251 4.38 -9.26 -12.17
CA LEU A 251 3.23 -9.62 -11.35
C LEU A 251 2.00 -9.80 -12.24
N PRO A 252 1.65 -11.04 -12.64
CA PRO A 252 0.44 -11.30 -13.40
C PRO A 252 -0.79 -10.77 -12.66
N TYR A 253 -1.67 -10.08 -13.39
CA TYR A 253 -2.90 -9.54 -12.81
C TYR A 253 -3.85 -10.67 -12.38
N HIS A 254 -4.47 -10.47 -11.24
CA HIS A 254 -5.59 -11.27 -10.74
C HIS A 254 -6.67 -10.35 -10.17
N ASP A 255 -7.92 -10.81 -10.17
CA ASP A 255 -9.08 -9.98 -9.85
C ASP A 255 -9.53 -10.02 -8.37
N ILE A 256 -8.67 -10.50 -7.46
CA ILE A 256 -8.97 -10.58 -6.01
C ILE A 256 -9.40 -9.22 -5.43
N GLY A 257 -8.88 -8.11 -5.95
CA GLY A 257 -9.26 -6.76 -5.54
C GLY A 257 -10.64 -6.29 -5.96
N LYS A 258 -11.30 -6.94 -6.93
CA LYS A 258 -12.61 -6.51 -7.45
C LYS A 258 -13.77 -6.63 -6.46
N GLY A 259 -13.58 -7.30 -5.34
CA GLY A 259 -14.59 -7.49 -4.31
C GLY A 259 -14.48 -6.55 -3.11
N LYS A 260 -13.55 -5.62 -3.16
CA LYS A 260 -13.26 -4.67 -2.07
C LYS A 260 -13.92 -3.30 -2.25
#